data_c214937d53accc9c9b4ab510644e74f9
#
_entry.id   c214937d53accc9c9b4ab510644e74f9
#
_cell.length_a   1.000
_cell.length_b   1.000
_cell.length_c   1.000
_cell.angle_alpha   90.00
_cell.angle_beta   90.00
_cell.angle_gamma   90.00
#
_symmetry.space_group_name_H-M   'P 1'
#
loop_
_entity.id
_entity.type
_entity.pdbx_description
1 polymer ?
#
loop_
_entity_poly.entity_id
_entity_poly.type
_entity_poly.pdbx_seq_one_letter_code
_entity_poly.pdbx_strand_id
1 'polypeptide(L)'
;MTTVLRTLATLVAAPAIAAVAFAAAAAADPPLLNGVYGSTDGDPYNVWTFATTCAPAGCTGTVTSNQGWQTPTTLSGGRWNFTVSKPGGLTCADGHYEAAVVSMSLDPATLAGVVSSDSNYGCAGGMVTQSPFQLQKIA
;
A
#
# COMPACT_ATOMS: atom_id res chain seq x y z
N MET A 1 -33.47 2.36 83.42
CA MET A 1 -32.70 3.24 82.47
C MET A 1 -32.04 2.35 81.48
N THR A 2 -32.58 2.26 80.31
CA THR A 2 -32.07 1.42 79.19
C THR A 2 -31.33 2.32 78.24
N THR A 3 -30.01 2.15 78.17
CA THR A 3 -29.15 2.87 77.27
C THR A 3 -29.15 2.14 75.93
N VAL A 4 -29.73 2.77 74.93
CA VAL A 4 -29.71 2.23 73.54
C VAL A 4 -28.42 2.67 72.89
N LEU A 5 -27.50 1.72 72.69
CA LEU A 5 -26.32 1.96 71.83
C LEU A 5 -26.76 1.94 70.36
N ARG A 6 -26.70 3.07 69.70
CA ARG A 6 -26.83 3.18 68.23
C ARG A 6 -25.46 2.91 67.60
N THR A 7 -25.28 1.74 67.06
CA THR A 7 -24.15 1.44 66.18
C THR A 7 -24.38 2.11 64.84
N LEU A 8 -23.61 3.13 64.54
CA LEU A 8 -23.50 3.72 63.21
C LEU A 8 -22.63 2.80 62.34
N ALA A 9 -23.27 2.09 61.40
CA ALA A 9 -22.57 1.36 60.38
C ALA A 9 -22.12 2.37 59.30
N THR A 10 -20.85 2.69 59.28
CA THR A 10 -20.25 3.44 58.19
C THR A 10 -20.05 2.51 56.98
N LEU A 11 -20.89 2.66 55.99
CA LEU A 11 -20.69 2.07 54.67
C LEU A 11 -19.53 2.81 53.99
N VAL A 12 -18.37 2.18 53.95
CA VAL A 12 -17.25 2.62 53.11
C VAL A 12 -17.54 2.15 51.69
N ALA A 13 -18.02 3.05 50.84
CA ALA A 13 -18.12 2.80 49.44
C ALA A 13 -16.68 2.85 48.84
N ALA A 14 -16.13 1.68 48.50
CA ALA A 14 -14.89 1.59 47.78
C ALA A 14 -15.10 2.08 46.31
N PRO A 15 -14.36 3.07 45.80
CA PRO A 15 -14.47 3.40 44.40
C PRO A 15 -13.94 2.24 43.56
N ALA A 16 -14.82 1.63 42.77
CA ALA A 16 -14.42 0.68 41.77
C ALA A 16 -13.62 1.46 40.68
N ILE A 17 -12.31 1.36 40.71
CA ILE A 17 -11.47 1.85 39.63
C ILE A 17 -11.66 0.89 38.46
N ALA A 18 -12.50 1.28 37.51
CA ALA A 18 -12.57 0.59 36.24
C ALA A 18 -11.24 0.83 35.51
N ALA A 19 -10.31 -0.12 35.60
CA ALA A 19 -9.14 -0.13 34.75
C ALA A 19 -9.62 -0.39 33.33
N VAL A 20 -9.73 0.64 32.52
CA VAL A 20 -9.92 0.51 31.08
C VAL A 20 -8.58 0.01 30.53
N ALA A 21 -8.43 -1.29 30.40
CA ALA A 21 -7.33 -1.87 29.67
C ALA A 21 -7.54 -1.53 28.19
N PHE A 22 -6.82 -0.54 27.70
CA PHE A 22 -6.64 -0.40 26.27
C PHE A 22 -5.86 -1.62 25.81
N ALA A 23 -6.56 -2.62 25.26
CA ALA A 23 -5.89 -3.64 24.49
C ALA A 23 -5.18 -2.92 23.36
N ALA A 24 -3.84 -2.90 23.40
CA ALA A 24 -3.07 -2.46 22.26
C ALA A 24 -3.54 -3.30 21.07
N ALA A 25 -4.10 -2.65 20.05
CA ALA A 25 -4.43 -3.32 18.82
C ALA A 25 -3.15 -4.02 18.37
N ALA A 26 -3.22 -5.35 18.18
CA ALA A 26 -2.11 -6.11 17.65
C ALA A 26 -1.69 -5.40 16.37
N ALA A 27 -0.41 -4.98 16.29
CA ALA A 27 0.11 -4.37 15.07
C ALA A 27 -0.13 -5.35 13.93
N ALA A 28 -0.90 -4.91 12.92
CA ALA A 28 -1.06 -5.69 11.71
C ALA A 28 0.32 -5.98 11.13
N ASP A 29 0.54 -7.20 10.62
CA ASP A 29 1.77 -7.52 9.92
C ASP A 29 2.05 -6.47 8.84
N PRO A 30 3.32 -6.06 8.65
CA PRO A 30 3.65 -5.11 7.59
C PRO A 30 3.13 -5.62 6.25
N PRO A 31 2.54 -4.74 5.41
CA PRO A 31 1.98 -5.14 4.12
C PRO A 31 3.09 -5.36 3.07
N LEU A 32 3.98 -6.31 3.35
CA LEU A 32 5.11 -6.65 2.51
C LEU A 32 4.66 -7.38 1.25
N LEU A 33 5.36 -7.09 0.16
CA LEU A 33 5.27 -7.85 -1.08
C LEU A 33 6.63 -8.50 -1.35
N ASN A 34 6.67 -9.82 -1.30
CA ASN A 34 7.89 -10.58 -1.57
C ASN A 34 7.56 -11.79 -2.42
N GLY A 35 8.27 -11.94 -3.52
CA GLY A 35 8.09 -13.01 -4.46
C GLY A 35 7.71 -12.55 -5.86
N VAL A 36 7.20 -13.47 -6.64
CA VAL A 36 6.86 -13.29 -8.05
C VAL A 36 5.34 -13.18 -8.21
N TYR A 37 4.92 -12.17 -8.92
CA TYR A 37 3.52 -11.85 -9.16
C TYR A 37 3.27 -11.74 -10.66
N GLY A 38 2.19 -12.33 -11.12
CA GLY A 38 1.75 -12.26 -12.51
C GLY A 38 0.38 -11.62 -12.63
N SER A 39 0.03 -11.21 -13.84
CA SER A 39 -1.29 -10.72 -14.15
C SER A 39 -2.32 -11.88 -14.14
N THR A 40 -3.50 -11.61 -13.60
CA THR A 40 -4.59 -12.61 -13.54
C THR A 40 -5.17 -12.93 -14.91
N ASP A 41 -4.95 -12.09 -15.91
CA ASP A 41 -5.34 -12.35 -17.29
C ASP A 41 -4.39 -13.33 -18.02
N GLY A 42 -3.31 -13.75 -17.34
CA GLY A 42 -2.33 -14.69 -17.87
C GLY A 42 -1.33 -14.09 -18.84
N ASP A 43 -1.22 -12.76 -18.90
CA ASP A 43 -0.21 -12.09 -19.73
C ASP A 43 1.21 -12.46 -19.26
N PRO A 44 1.99 -13.24 -20.06
CA PRO A 44 3.32 -13.68 -19.68
C PRO A 44 4.35 -12.55 -19.66
N TYR A 45 4.02 -11.39 -20.23
CA TYR A 45 4.91 -10.22 -20.28
C TYR A 45 4.78 -9.30 -19.06
N ASN A 46 3.79 -9.56 -18.20
CA ASN A 46 3.57 -8.81 -16.97
C ASN A 46 3.85 -9.67 -15.74
N VAL A 47 5.10 -10.07 -15.60
CA VAL A 47 5.59 -10.79 -14.42
C VAL A 47 6.59 -9.90 -13.68
N TRP A 48 6.26 -9.61 -12.43
CA TRP A 48 7.04 -8.72 -11.57
C TRP A 48 7.51 -9.42 -10.31
N THR A 49 8.76 -9.20 -9.95
CA THR A 49 9.32 -9.66 -8.69
C THR A 49 9.42 -8.49 -7.73
N PHE A 50 8.79 -8.63 -6.57
CA PHE A 50 8.86 -7.64 -5.49
C PHE A 50 9.81 -8.12 -4.40
N ALA A 51 10.62 -7.20 -3.91
CA ALA A 51 11.45 -7.37 -2.73
C ALA A 51 11.29 -6.14 -1.85
N THR A 52 10.54 -6.26 -0.77
CA THR A 52 10.18 -5.14 0.10
C THR A 52 10.56 -5.39 1.54
N THR A 53 10.87 -4.33 2.26
CA THR A 53 11.17 -4.33 3.69
C THR A 53 10.56 -3.12 4.36
N CYS A 54 10.29 -3.23 5.67
CA CYS A 54 9.85 -2.11 6.48
C CYS A 54 10.91 -1.80 7.55
N ALA A 55 11.20 -0.52 7.72
CA ALA A 55 12.02 0.05 8.77
C ALA A 55 11.20 1.08 9.57
N PRO A 56 11.69 1.59 10.71
CA PRO A 56 10.97 2.62 11.46
C PRO A 56 10.59 3.86 10.65
N ALA A 57 11.40 4.21 9.64
CA ALA A 57 11.16 5.35 8.76
C ALA A 57 10.13 5.09 7.65
N GLY A 58 9.72 3.83 7.42
CA GLY A 58 8.78 3.44 6.39
C GLY A 58 9.14 2.17 5.66
N CYS A 59 8.30 1.78 4.71
CA CYS A 59 8.46 0.57 3.92
C CYS A 59 8.89 0.92 2.50
N THR A 60 9.94 0.28 2.03
CA THR A 60 10.52 0.49 0.69
C THR A 60 10.88 -0.85 0.06
N GLY A 61 11.19 -0.84 -1.20
CA GLY A 61 11.62 -2.04 -1.90
C GLY A 61 11.95 -1.80 -3.35
N THR A 62 11.99 -2.89 -4.09
CA THR A 62 12.31 -2.91 -5.51
C THR A 62 11.31 -3.77 -6.25
N VAL A 63 10.93 -3.34 -7.42
CA VAL A 63 10.12 -4.09 -8.39
C VAL A 63 10.98 -4.38 -9.60
N THR A 64 11.10 -5.63 -9.98
CA THR A 64 11.84 -6.06 -11.17
C THR A 64 10.88 -6.74 -12.13
N SER A 65 10.87 -6.30 -13.38
CA SER A 65 10.05 -6.87 -14.43
C SER A 65 10.83 -7.89 -15.27
N ASN A 66 10.13 -8.93 -15.73
CA ASN A 66 10.67 -9.84 -16.74
C ASN A 66 10.91 -9.18 -18.11
N GLN A 67 10.46 -7.94 -18.29
CA GLN A 67 10.75 -7.11 -19.47
C GLN A 67 12.05 -6.32 -19.37
N GLY A 68 12.82 -6.50 -18.30
CA GLY A 68 14.15 -5.92 -18.17
C GLY A 68 14.22 -4.56 -17.47
N TRP A 69 13.14 -4.05 -16.92
CA TRP A 69 13.19 -2.85 -16.07
C TRP A 69 13.17 -3.19 -14.60
N GLN A 70 13.76 -2.31 -13.82
CA GLN A 70 13.75 -2.36 -12.35
C GLN A 70 13.53 -0.94 -11.82
N THR A 71 12.73 -0.82 -10.77
CA THR A 71 12.42 0.48 -10.17
C THR A 71 12.25 0.35 -8.66
N PRO A 72 12.57 1.39 -7.89
CA PRO A 72 12.25 1.43 -6.47
C PRO A 72 10.73 1.54 -6.27
N THR A 73 10.26 1.01 -5.15
CA THR A 73 8.88 1.15 -4.72
C THR A 73 8.81 1.63 -3.27
N THR A 74 7.75 2.35 -2.94
CA THR A 74 7.53 2.91 -1.62
C THR A 74 6.09 2.66 -1.19
N LEU A 75 5.88 2.28 0.06
CA LEU A 75 4.55 2.20 0.65
C LEU A 75 4.12 3.60 1.09
N SER A 76 3.03 4.09 0.54
CA SER A 76 2.43 5.37 0.88
C SER A 76 0.92 5.29 0.72
N GLY A 77 0.17 5.80 1.71
CA GLY A 77 -1.28 5.71 1.70
C GLY A 77 -1.84 4.29 1.69
N GLY A 78 -1.10 3.34 2.28
CA GLY A 78 -1.48 1.92 2.31
C GLY A 78 -1.27 1.18 0.98
N ARG A 79 -0.59 1.78 0.01
CA ARG A 79 -0.36 1.22 -1.32
C ARG A 79 1.12 1.27 -1.68
N TRP A 80 1.58 0.27 -2.42
CA TRP A 80 2.90 0.28 -3.03
C TRP A 80 2.87 1.10 -4.31
N ASN A 81 3.74 2.11 -4.39
CA ASN A 81 3.79 3.04 -5.51
C ASN A 81 5.15 2.97 -6.17
N PHE A 82 5.15 2.90 -7.49
CA PHE A 82 6.37 2.88 -8.29
C PHE A 82 6.10 3.46 -9.67
N THR A 83 7.16 3.96 -10.29
CA THR A 83 7.12 4.63 -11.59
C THR A 83 8.15 4.02 -12.52
N VAL A 84 7.74 3.79 -13.76
CA VAL A 84 8.59 3.26 -14.82
C VAL A 84 8.62 4.25 -15.96
N SER A 85 9.83 4.57 -16.44
CA SER A 85 10.01 5.35 -17.66
C SER A 85 10.38 4.41 -18.81
N LYS A 86 9.60 4.46 -19.89
CA LYS A 86 9.84 3.67 -21.09
C LYS A 86 10.26 4.60 -22.23
N PRO A 87 11.53 4.57 -22.66
CA PRO A 87 12.00 5.38 -23.78
C PRO A 87 11.18 5.07 -25.05
N GLY A 88 10.76 6.11 -25.76
CA GLY A 88 9.98 5.96 -26.99
C GLY A 88 8.61 5.31 -26.82
N GLY A 89 8.09 5.21 -25.59
CA GLY A 89 6.82 4.56 -25.30
C GLY A 89 5.57 5.35 -25.69
N LEU A 90 5.73 6.63 -26.00
CA LEU A 90 4.66 7.52 -26.50
C LEU A 90 4.89 7.89 -27.94
N THR A 91 3.82 7.86 -28.73
CA THR A 91 3.79 8.46 -30.07
C THR A 91 2.91 9.70 -30.00
N CYS A 92 3.49 10.87 -30.23
CA CYS A 92 2.76 12.13 -30.23
C CYS A 92 1.95 12.31 -31.51
N ALA A 93 1.01 13.28 -31.51
CA ALA A 93 0.13 13.54 -32.64
C ALA A 93 0.87 13.93 -33.95
N ASP A 94 2.07 14.52 -33.85
CA ASP A 94 2.93 14.86 -34.96
C ASP A 94 3.81 13.68 -35.43
N GLY A 95 3.70 12.51 -34.79
CA GLY A 95 4.41 11.29 -35.14
C GLY A 95 5.78 11.12 -34.49
N HIS A 96 6.28 12.07 -33.71
CA HIS A 96 7.52 11.86 -32.96
C HIS A 96 7.33 10.99 -31.72
N TYR A 97 8.41 10.37 -31.25
CA TYR A 97 8.41 9.50 -30.07
C TYR A 97 8.96 10.23 -28.86
N GLU A 98 8.29 10.06 -27.72
CA GLU A 98 8.70 10.55 -26.42
C GLU A 98 8.71 9.43 -25.39
N ALA A 99 9.39 9.66 -24.26
CA ALA A 99 9.38 8.71 -23.16
C ALA A 99 7.99 8.63 -22.52
N ALA A 100 7.49 7.42 -22.33
CA ALA A 100 6.30 7.18 -21.52
C ALA A 100 6.70 7.09 -20.05
N VAL A 101 6.05 7.88 -19.20
CA VAL A 101 6.13 7.75 -17.74
C VAL A 101 4.86 7.11 -17.24
N VAL A 102 5.01 5.95 -16.62
CA VAL A 102 3.90 5.13 -16.13
C VAL A 102 4.04 4.99 -14.62
N SER A 103 3.04 5.43 -13.89
CA SER A 103 2.96 5.29 -12.43
C SER A 103 1.99 4.20 -12.07
N MET A 104 2.37 3.36 -11.14
CA MET A 104 1.58 2.23 -10.67
C MET A 104 1.36 2.33 -9.17
N SER A 105 0.15 1.98 -8.74
CA SER A 105 -0.27 1.94 -7.35
C SER A 105 -0.94 0.60 -7.09
N LEU A 106 -0.44 -0.16 -6.13
CA LEU A 106 -0.85 -1.53 -5.86
C LEU A 106 -1.27 -1.70 -4.40
N ASP A 107 -2.48 -2.22 -4.20
CA ASP A 107 -2.97 -2.62 -2.87
C ASP A 107 -2.31 -3.96 -2.48
N PRO A 108 -1.55 -4.03 -1.37
CA PRO A 108 -0.88 -5.26 -0.96
C PRO A 108 -1.83 -6.36 -0.45
N ALA A 109 -3.04 -6.01 -0.03
CA ALA A 109 -4.01 -6.97 0.50
C ALA A 109 -4.80 -7.66 -0.62
N THR A 110 -5.27 -6.89 -1.59
CA THR A 110 -6.11 -7.39 -2.69
C THR A 110 -5.33 -7.71 -3.95
N LEU A 111 -4.11 -7.16 -4.09
CA LEU A 111 -3.28 -7.18 -5.30
C LEU A 111 -3.96 -6.49 -6.51
N ALA A 112 -4.97 -5.69 -6.23
CA ALA A 112 -5.56 -4.80 -7.22
C ALA A 112 -4.74 -3.51 -7.34
N GLY A 113 -4.53 -3.05 -8.54
CA GLY A 113 -3.75 -1.86 -8.80
C GLY A 113 -4.34 -0.96 -9.88
N VAL A 114 -3.71 0.19 -10.03
CA VAL A 114 -4.04 1.18 -11.06
C VAL A 114 -2.75 1.59 -11.76
N VAL A 115 -2.79 1.54 -13.08
CA VAL A 115 -1.75 2.10 -13.95
C VAL A 115 -2.20 3.49 -14.39
N SER A 116 -1.34 4.49 -14.16
CA SER A 116 -1.56 5.85 -14.66
C SER A 116 -0.47 6.17 -15.68
N SER A 117 -0.87 6.49 -16.89
CA SER A 117 0.02 6.94 -17.96
C SER A 117 -0.22 8.41 -18.23
N ASP A 118 0.82 9.20 -18.14
CA ASP A 118 0.78 10.65 -18.35
C ASP A 118 1.58 11.03 -19.59
N SER A 119 0.89 11.45 -20.63
CA SER A 119 1.50 11.91 -21.87
C SER A 119 1.75 13.42 -21.92
N ASN A 120 1.46 14.16 -20.84
CA ASN A 120 1.65 15.61 -20.80
C ASN A 120 3.14 16.03 -20.82
N TYR A 121 4.04 15.14 -20.44
CA TYR A 121 5.46 15.46 -20.32
C TYR A 121 6.21 15.53 -21.66
N GLY A 122 5.71 14.89 -22.68
CA GLY A 122 6.45 14.80 -23.95
C GLY A 122 5.65 15.21 -25.17
N CYS A 123 4.33 15.13 -25.12
CA CYS A 123 3.45 15.41 -26.24
C CYS A 123 2.56 16.61 -25.96
N ALA A 124 2.45 17.54 -26.92
CA ALA A 124 1.51 18.64 -26.82
C ALA A 124 0.07 18.11 -26.79
N GLY A 125 -0.75 18.64 -25.86
CA GLY A 125 -2.15 18.20 -25.69
C GLY A 125 -2.31 16.81 -25.10
N GLY A 126 -1.31 16.33 -24.36
CA GLY A 126 -1.35 15.05 -23.69
C GLY A 126 -2.42 14.98 -22.58
N MET A 127 -2.71 13.77 -22.12
CA MET A 127 -3.67 13.50 -21.08
C MET A 127 -3.16 12.44 -20.10
N VAL A 128 -3.76 12.37 -18.92
CA VAL A 128 -3.56 11.28 -17.98
C VAL A 128 -4.63 10.24 -18.23
N THR A 129 -4.21 9.00 -18.46
CA THR A 129 -5.11 7.85 -18.58
C THR A 129 -4.87 6.88 -17.43
N GLN A 130 -5.92 6.27 -16.91
CA GLN A 130 -5.84 5.28 -15.84
C GLN A 130 -6.51 3.99 -16.25
N SER A 131 -5.90 2.88 -15.90
CA SER A 131 -6.44 1.54 -16.13
C SER A 131 -6.23 0.67 -14.90
N PRO A 132 -7.23 -0.13 -14.49
CA PRO A 132 -7.06 -1.09 -13.43
C PRO A 132 -6.23 -2.29 -13.89
N PHE A 133 -5.54 -2.91 -12.95
CA PHE A 133 -4.91 -4.21 -13.15
C PHE A 133 -5.07 -5.08 -11.91
N GLN A 134 -4.94 -6.38 -12.08
CA GLN A 134 -5.02 -7.35 -11.00
C GLN A 134 -3.83 -8.30 -11.08
N LEU A 135 -3.10 -8.42 -9.97
CA LEU A 135 -2.04 -9.39 -9.83
C LEU A 135 -2.47 -10.59 -9.00
N GLN A 136 -1.72 -11.67 -9.16
CA GLN A 136 -1.74 -12.85 -8.30
C GLN A 136 -0.31 -13.28 -8.00
N LYS A 137 -0.07 -13.78 -6.81
CA LYS A 137 1.23 -14.35 -6.45
C LYS A 137 1.39 -15.71 -7.12
N ILE A 138 2.49 -15.90 -7.83
CA ILE A 138 2.78 -17.14 -8.56
C ILE A 138 4.02 -17.89 -8.02
N ALA A 139 4.88 -17.20 -7.25
CA ALA A 139 6.01 -17.85 -6.59
C ALA A 139 6.56 -17.04 -5.40
#